data_7d296c2865f358d999eaa14b5cbae40d
#
_entry.id   7d296c2865f358d999eaa14b5cbae40d
#
_cell.length_a   1.000
_cell.length_b   1.000
_cell.length_c   1.000
_cell.angle_alpha   90.00
_cell.angle_beta   90.00
_cell.angle_gamma   90.00
#
_symmetry.space_group_name_H-M   'P 1'
#
loop_
_entity.id
_entity.type
_entity.pdbx_description
1 polymer ?
#
loop_
_entity_poly.entity_id
_entity_poly.type
_entity_poly.pdbx_seq_one_letter_code
_entity_poly.pdbx_strand_id
1 'polypeptide(L)'
;MVLLLSGIYCSAQDQSEEKGAKIRDRMSEYIQDRLGLSKAESEKFTPVFLRYFQEFRQIRQTNKDDKLILQQKIIDLRIRYRGEFRQIMDEPRANKVFVYEDEFRRKAIEILETRKDRLGEKRFERNRSLLQ
;
A
#
# COMPACT_ATOMS: atom_id res chain seq x y z
N MET A 1 23.25 34.81 -24.65
CA MET A 1 23.88 33.78 -23.84
C MET A 1 22.94 33.44 -22.68
N VAL A 2 22.10 32.44 -22.90
CA VAL A 2 21.08 32.00 -21.91
C VAL A 2 21.49 30.62 -21.43
N LEU A 3 21.95 30.55 -20.18
CA LEU A 3 22.28 29.30 -19.51
C LEU A 3 21.01 28.65 -18.97
N LEU A 4 20.68 27.51 -19.58
CA LEU A 4 19.65 26.57 -19.15
C LEU A 4 20.06 25.93 -17.82
N LEU A 5 19.34 26.24 -16.76
CA LEU A 5 19.32 25.49 -15.52
C LEU A 5 17.99 24.72 -15.45
N SER A 6 17.95 23.62 -16.20
CA SER A 6 16.84 22.67 -16.14
C SER A 6 17.40 21.33 -15.70
N GLY A 7 17.05 20.92 -14.51
CA GLY A 7 17.21 19.52 -14.18
C GLY A 7 17.78 19.23 -12.80
N ILE A 8 16.97 19.18 -11.78
CA ILE A 8 17.16 18.32 -10.60
C ILE A 8 15.84 18.24 -9.78
N TYR A 9 14.70 17.98 -10.38
CA TYR A 9 13.46 17.73 -9.64
C TYR A 9 12.83 16.34 -9.88
N CYS A 10 13.52 15.45 -10.59
CA CYS A 10 12.94 14.16 -11.00
C CYS A 10 13.20 13.00 -10.02
N SER A 11 14.13 13.16 -9.08
CA SER A 11 14.65 12.00 -8.32
C SER A 11 13.77 11.57 -7.12
N ALA A 12 13.11 12.51 -6.44
CA ALA A 12 12.34 12.19 -5.22
C ALA A 12 10.96 11.60 -5.51
N GLN A 13 10.29 12.04 -6.58
CA GLN A 13 8.99 11.50 -6.99
C GLN A 13 9.13 10.08 -7.53
N ASP A 14 10.17 9.81 -8.31
CA ASP A 14 10.45 8.49 -8.89
C ASP A 14 10.69 7.44 -7.80
N GLN A 15 11.44 7.76 -6.75
CA GLN A 15 11.66 6.86 -5.61
C GLN A 15 10.39 6.58 -4.79
N SER A 16 9.49 7.54 -4.65
CA SER A 16 8.24 7.34 -3.92
C SER A 16 7.25 6.47 -4.69
N GLU A 17 7.20 6.62 -6.01
CA GLU A 17 6.39 5.78 -6.89
C GLU A 17 6.92 4.34 -6.94
N GLU A 18 8.23 4.15 -7.02
CA GLU A 18 8.85 2.83 -6.99
C GLU A 18 8.58 2.09 -5.68
N LYS A 19 8.69 2.77 -4.53
CA LYS A 19 8.34 2.20 -3.22
C LYS A 19 6.86 1.84 -3.13
N GLY A 20 5.98 2.70 -3.64
CA GLY A 20 4.54 2.43 -3.71
C GLY A 20 4.21 1.23 -4.58
N ALA A 21 4.88 1.07 -5.72
CA ALA A 21 4.73 -0.08 -6.60
C ALA A 21 5.17 -1.38 -5.92
N LYS A 22 6.28 -1.39 -5.20
CA LYS A 22 6.75 -2.57 -4.44
C LYS A 22 5.78 -2.99 -3.34
N ILE A 23 5.23 -2.04 -2.59
CA ILE A 23 4.23 -2.30 -1.55
C ILE A 23 2.97 -2.89 -2.17
N ARG A 24 2.48 -2.31 -3.26
CA ARG A 24 1.33 -2.79 -4.02
C ARG A 24 1.50 -4.23 -4.47
N ASP A 25 2.63 -4.54 -5.07
CA ASP A 25 2.91 -5.87 -5.61
C ASP A 25 2.99 -6.92 -4.48
N ARG A 26 3.66 -6.60 -3.38
CA ARG A 26 3.71 -7.47 -2.20
C ARG A 26 2.35 -7.67 -1.56
N MET A 27 1.53 -6.63 -1.49
CA MET A 27 0.17 -6.73 -0.97
C MET A 27 -0.68 -7.63 -1.87
N SER A 28 -0.59 -7.47 -3.18
CA SER A 28 -1.29 -8.32 -4.17
C SER A 28 -0.91 -9.79 -4.01
N GLU A 29 0.38 -10.10 -3.93
CA GLU A 29 0.89 -11.46 -3.71
C GLU A 29 0.41 -12.04 -2.38
N TYR A 30 0.48 -11.25 -1.31
CA TYR A 30 0.01 -11.67 0.01
C TYR A 30 -1.47 -12.07 -0.01
N ILE A 31 -2.32 -11.26 -0.62
CA ILE A 31 -3.76 -11.53 -0.73
C ILE A 31 -4.01 -12.80 -1.56
N GLN A 32 -3.33 -12.94 -2.70
CA GLN A 32 -3.44 -14.12 -3.55
C GLN A 32 -3.06 -15.41 -2.83
N ASP A 33 -1.98 -15.39 -2.08
CA ASP A 33 -1.52 -16.53 -1.30
C ASP A 33 -2.51 -16.90 -0.19
N ARG A 34 -3.00 -15.90 0.53
CA ARG A 34 -3.98 -16.12 1.62
C ARG A 34 -5.32 -16.65 1.11
N LEU A 35 -5.73 -16.25 -0.08
CA LEU A 35 -6.97 -16.70 -0.71
C LEU A 35 -6.81 -18.04 -1.44
N GLY A 36 -5.57 -18.50 -1.64
CA GLY A 36 -5.30 -19.72 -2.40
C GLY A 36 -5.80 -19.63 -3.84
N LEU A 37 -5.60 -18.48 -4.51
CA LEU A 37 -6.01 -18.29 -5.89
C LEU A 37 -5.26 -19.23 -6.82
N SER A 38 -5.96 -19.81 -7.79
CA SER A 38 -5.33 -20.54 -8.88
C SER A 38 -4.53 -19.60 -9.77
N LYS A 39 -3.66 -20.14 -10.63
CA LYS A 39 -2.91 -19.35 -11.60
C LYS A 39 -3.83 -18.52 -12.49
N ALA A 40 -4.91 -19.12 -13.00
CA ALA A 40 -5.88 -18.44 -13.84
C ALA A 40 -6.63 -17.33 -13.09
N GLU A 41 -7.02 -17.57 -11.83
CA GLU A 41 -7.63 -16.56 -10.97
C GLU A 41 -6.65 -15.43 -10.68
N SER A 42 -5.39 -15.72 -10.37
CA SER A 42 -4.35 -14.72 -10.10
C SER A 42 -4.06 -13.82 -11.28
N GLU A 43 -4.05 -14.36 -12.49
CA GLU A 43 -3.86 -13.59 -13.72
C GLU A 43 -4.99 -12.58 -13.96
N LYS A 44 -6.22 -12.91 -13.56
CA LYS A 44 -7.37 -12.01 -13.62
C LYS A 44 -7.41 -11.02 -12.45
N PHE A 45 -7.02 -11.47 -11.26
CA PHE A 45 -7.03 -10.67 -10.05
C PHE A 45 -6.04 -9.51 -10.10
N THR A 46 -4.83 -9.75 -10.53
CA THR A 46 -3.74 -8.76 -10.50
C THR A 46 -4.11 -7.43 -11.16
N PRO A 47 -4.58 -7.36 -12.41
CA PRO A 47 -4.92 -6.08 -13.02
C PRO A 47 -6.07 -5.36 -12.34
N VAL A 48 -7.06 -6.08 -11.82
CA VAL A 48 -8.18 -5.49 -11.07
C VAL A 48 -7.69 -4.91 -9.75
N PHE A 49 -6.84 -5.64 -9.03
CA PHE A 49 -6.27 -5.18 -7.77
C PHE A 49 -5.36 -3.94 -7.96
N LEU A 50 -4.61 -3.87 -9.05
CA LEU A 50 -3.79 -2.70 -9.35
C LEU A 50 -4.64 -1.44 -9.56
N ARG A 51 -5.76 -1.54 -10.25
CA ARG A 51 -6.72 -0.43 -10.40
C ARG A 51 -7.33 -0.02 -9.07
N TYR A 52 -7.74 -1.01 -8.27
CA TYR A 52 -8.24 -0.77 -6.93
C TYR A 52 -7.24 -0.01 -6.06
N PHE A 53 -6.00 -0.47 -6.02
CA PHE A 53 -4.95 0.14 -5.22
C PHE A 53 -4.66 1.60 -5.63
N GLN A 54 -4.66 1.87 -6.91
CA GLN A 54 -4.48 3.22 -7.46
C GLN A 54 -5.61 4.16 -7.05
N GLU A 55 -6.86 3.72 -7.21
CA GLU A 55 -8.04 4.51 -6.78
C GLU A 55 -8.05 4.72 -5.26
N PHE A 56 -7.69 3.71 -4.48
CA PHE A 56 -7.57 3.81 -3.03
C PHE A 56 -6.55 4.90 -2.62
N ARG A 57 -5.38 4.90 -3.24
CA ARG A 57 -4.36 5.94 -2.99
C ARG A 57 -4.88 7.33 -3.33
N GLN A 58 -5.54 7.48 -4.44
CA GLN A 58 -6.10 8.76 -4.89
C GLN A 58 -7.16 9.28 -3.90
N ILE A 59 -8.06 8.42 -3.45
CA ILE A 59 -9.07 8.76 -2.43
C ILE A 59 -8.39 9.24 -1.14
N ARG A 60 -7.36 8.55 -0.68
CA ARG A 60 -6.61 8.93 0.51
C ARG A 60 -5.92 10.29 0.37
N GLN A 61 -5.34 10.57 -0.78
CA GLN A 61 -4.68 11.85 -1.03
C GLN A 61 -5.66 13.02 -1.10
N THR A 62 -6.80 12.81 -1.72
CA THR A 62 -7.83 13.85 -1.94
C THR A 62 -8.63 14.18 -0.68
N ASN A 63 -8.77 13.24 0.25
CA ASN A 63 -9.65 13.37 1.42
C ASN A 63 -8.90 13.30 2.76
N LYS A 64 -7.66 13.78 2.81
CA LYS A 64 -6.80 13.75 4.02
C LYS A 64 -7.42 14.49 5.21
N ASP A 65 -8.14 15.56 4.94
CA ASP A 65 -8.61 16.51 5.95
C ASP A 65 -9.97 16.12 6.55
N ASP A 66 -10.67 15.17 5.95
CA ASP A 66 -11.97 14.69 6.44
C ASP A 66 -11.99 13.16 6.55
N LYS A 67 -11.75 12.67 7.77
CA LYS A 67 -11.69 11.23 8.04
C LYS A 67 -13.01 10.49 7.79
N LEU A 68 -14.15 11.12 8.06
CA LEU A 68 -15.46 10.49 7.85
C LEU A 68 -15.75 10.31 6.37
N ILE A 69 -15.52 11.34 5.59
CA ILE A 69 -15.66 11.27 4.13
C ILE A 69 -14.65 10.29 3.53
N LEU A 70 -13.41 10.28 4.01
CA LEU A 70 -12.42 9.32 3.58
C LEU A 70 -12.89 7.87 3.82
N GLN A 71 -13.38 7.56 5.01
CA GLN A 71 -13.89 6.24 5.33
C GLN A 71 -15.07 5.84 4.46
N GLN A 72 -16.02 6.75 4.25
CA GLN A 72 -17.17 6.52 3.37
C GLN A 72 -16.73 6.18 1.95
N LYS A 73 -15.83 6.97 1.38
CA LYS A 73 -15.33 6.74 0.02
C LYS A 73 -14.55 5.45 -0.12
N ILE A 74 -13.79 5.04 0.89
CA ILE A 74 -13.10 3.75 0.90
C ILE A 74 -14.11 2.60 0.94
N ILE A 75 -15.15 2.69 1.76
CA ILE A 75 -16.21 1.67 1.80
C ILE A 75 -16.92 1.56 0.46
N ASP A 76 -17.28 2.67 -0.16
CA ASP A 76 -17.94 2.69 -1.48
C ASP A 76 -17.03 2.06 -2.55
N LEU A 77 -15.75 2.38 -2.54
CA LEU A 77 -14.75 1.77 -3.43
C LEU A 77 -14.69 0.24 -3.24
N ARG A 78 -14.60 -0.21 -2.00
CA ARG A 78 -14.54 -1.64 -1.66
C ARG A 78 -15.79 -2.39 -2.10
N ILE A 79 -16.96 -1.82 -1.91
CA ILE A 79 -18.23 -2.42 -2.36
C ILE A 79 -18.21 -2.61 -3.88
N ARG A 80 -17.78 -1.62 -4.63
CA ARG A 80 -17.68 -1.69 -6.10
C ARG A 80 -16.69 -2.77 -6.55
N TYR A 81 -15.50 -2.81 -6.00
CA TYR A 81 -14.48 -3.80 -6.36
C TYR A 81 -14.80 -5.21 -5.86
N ARG A 82 -15.52 -5.35 -4.76
CA ARG A 82 -16.05 -6.65 -4.34
C ARG A 82 -16.90 -7.29 -5.44
N GLY A 83 -17.71 -6.50 -6.13
CA GLY A 83 -18.48 -6.97 -7.29
C GLY A 83 -17.58 -7.48 -8.43
N GLU A 84 -16.47 -6.80 -8.72
CA GLU A 84 -15.49 -7.26 -9.73
C GLU A 84 -14.76 -8.52 -9.28
N PHE A 85 -14.36 -8.63 -8.02
CA PHE A 85 -13.69 -9.82 -7.49
C PHE A 85 -14.61 -11.06 -7.49
N ARG A 86 -15.92 -10.89 -7.29
CA ARG A 86 -16.90 -11.97 -7.40
C ARG A 86 -16.98 -12.60 -8.79
N GLN A 87 -16.56 -11.90 -9.83
CA GLN A 87 -16.48 -12.45 -11.19
C GLN A 87 -15.22 -13.30 -11.42
N ILE A 88 -14.23 -13.19 -10.53
CA ILE A 88 -12.96 -13.90 -10.63
C ILE A 88 -12.92 -15.13 -9.73
N MET A 89 -13.54 -15.03 -8.56
CA MET A 89 -13.52 -16.05 -7.51
C MET A 89 -14.88 -16.19 -6.84
N ASP A 90 -15.05 -17.20 -6.00
CA ASP A 90 -16.25 -17.40 -5.20
C ASP A 90 -16.49 -16.23 -4.22
N GLU A 91 -17.73 -16.04 -3.81
CA GLU A 91 -18.13 -14.92 -2.94
C GLU A 91 -17.41 -14.91 -1.58
N PRO A 92 -17.23 -16.03 -0.86
CA PRO A 92 -16.49 -16.01 0.40
C PRO A 92 -15.06 -15.49 0.25
N ARG A 93 -14.35 -15.86 -0.79
CA ARG A 93 -12.98 -15.37 -1.06
C ARG A 93 -12.97 -13.90 -1.47
N ALA A 94 -13.91 -13.49 -2.32
CA ALA A 94 -14.04 -12.08 -2.71
C ALA A 94 -14.28 -11.15 -1.51
N ASN A 95 -15.08 -11.58 -0.54
CA ASN A 95 -15.31 -10.84 0.70
C ASN A 95 -14.04 -10.73 1.57
N LYS A 96 -13.16 -11.73 1.52
CA LYS A 96 -11.91 -11.76 2.31
C LYS A 96 -10.76 -10.95 1.70
N VAL A 97 -10.85 -10.49 0.46
CA VAL A 97 -9.81 -9.65 -0.17
C VAL A 97 -9.47 -8.46 0.72
N PHE A 98 -10.46 -7.76 1.23
CA PHE A 98 -10.25 -6.56 2.05
C PHE A 98 -9.81 -6.88 3.48
N VAL A 99 -10.19 -8.03 4.01
CA VAL A 99 -9.70 -8.54 5.30
C VAL A 99 -8.19 -8.75 5.23
N TYR A 100 -7.70 -9.39 4.17
CA TYR A 100 -6.27 -9.62 3.98
C TYR A 100 -5.50 -8.36 3.58
N GLU A 101 -6.14 -7.44 2.89
CA GLU A 101 -5.57 -6.10 2.66
C GLU A 101 -5.32 -5.38 4.00
N ASP A 102 -6.32 -5.34 4.87
CA ASP A 102 -6.20 -4.70 6.18
C ASP A 102 -5.17 -5.41 7.08
N GLU A 103 -5.10 -6.74 7.01
CA GLU A 103 -4.08 -7.52 7.70
C GLU A 103 -2.66 -7.18 7.22
N PHE A 104 -2.46 -7.09 5.91
CA PHE A 104 -1.18 -6.68 5.33
C PHE A 104 -0.77 -5.28 5.78
N ARG A 105 -1.70 -4.33 5.74
CA ARG A 105 -1.44 -2.95 6.16
C ARG A 105 -1.03 -2.85 7.63
N ARG A 106 -1.70 -3.60 8.50
CA ARG A 106 -1.34 -3.69 9.92
C ARG A 106 0.08 -4.22 10.11
N LYS A 107 0.41 -5.34 9.48
CA LYS A 107 1.76 -5.94 9.55
C LYS A 107 2.84 -4.99 9.03
N ALA A 108 2.58 -4.27 7.96
CA ALA A 108 3.51 -3.27 7.43
C ALA A 108 3.76 -2.14 8.41
N ILE A 109 2.73 -1.64 9.10
CA ILE A 109 2.86 -0.61 10.14
C ILE A 109 3.68 -1.13 11.32
N GLU A 110 3.38 -2.32 11.83
CA GLU A 110 4.13 -2.95 12.93
C GLU A 110 5.64 -3.09 12.61
N ILE A 111 5.96 -3.49 11.39
CA ILE A 111 7.36 -3.59 10.94
C ILE A 111 8.04 -2.22 10.92
N LEU A 112 7.34 -1.19 10.45
CA LEU A 112 7.88 0.18 10.41
C LEU A 112 8.09 0.75 11.81
N GLU A 113 7.17 0.51 12.74
CA GLU A 113 7.29 0.92 14.14
C GLU A 113 8.47 0.22 14.81
N THR A 114 8.59 -1.10 14.67
CA THR A 114 9.73 -1.86 15.21
C THR A 114 11.07 -1.37 14.65
N ARG A 115 11.13 -0.99 13.38
CA ARG A 115 12.35 -0.41 12.80
C ARG A 115 12.68 0.96 13.36
N LYS A 116 11.67 1.80 13.59
CA LYS A 116 11.83 3.10 14.24
C LYS A 116 12.40 2.96 15.64
N ASP A 117 11.86 2.04 16.43
CA ASP A 117 12.30 1.79 17.80
C ASP A 117 13.75 1.32 17.82
N ARG A 118 14.12 0.34 17.00
CA ARG A 118 15.50 -0.14 16.88
C ARG A 118 16.49 0.97 16.46
N LEU A 119 16.09 1.86 15.57
CA LEU A 119 16.92 2.98 15.15
C LEU A 119 17.04 4.03 16.25
N GLY A 120 15.99 4.26 17.01
CA GLY A 120 15.98 5.12 18.19
C GLY A 120 16.92 4.61 19.28
N GLU A 121 16.84 3.31 19.61
CA GLU A 121 17.71 2.65 20.58
C GLU A 121 19.20 2.74 20.17
N LYS A 122 19.52 2.41 18.93
CA LYS A 122 20.90 2.50 18.41
C LYS A 122 21.44 3.93 18.44
N ARG A 123 20.59 4.92 18.18
CA ARG A 123 20.96 6.33 18.23
C ARG A 123 21.22 6.77 19.69
N PHE A 124 20.40 6.31 20.61
CA PHE A 124 20.55 6.59 22.03
C PHE A 124 21.84 5.96 22.57
N GLU A 125 22.13 4.70 22.29
CA GLU A 125 23.35 4.00 22.68
C GLU A 125 24.61 4.69 22.14
N ARG A 126 24.58 5.10 20.88
CA ARG A 126 25.70 5.83 20.24
C ARG A 126 25.95 7.18 20.93
N ASN A 127 24.89 7.92 21.24
CA ASN A 127 25.03 9.19 21.93
C ASN A 127 25.52 9.01 23.38
N ARG A 128 25.10 7.95 24.05
CA ARG A 128 25.56 7.60 25.38
C ARG A 128 27.05 7.27 25.42
N SER A 129 27.55 6.55 24.43
CA SER A 129 28.97 6.20 24.32
C SER A 129 29.88 7.40 24.02
N LEU A 130 29.33 8.47 23.44
CA LEU A 130 30.06 9.72 23.20
C LEU A 130 30.14 10.63 24.43
N LEU A 131 29.36 10.34 25.48
CA LEU A 131 29.33 11.12 26.74
C LEU A 131 30.14 10.47 27.87
N GLN A 132 30.76 9.32 27.61
CA GLN A 132 31.70 8.62 28.51
C GLN A 132 33.15 8.81 28.07
#